data_e0a9c1670eca83327cf23f02ee92464b
#
_entry.id   e0a9c1670eca83327cf23f02ee92464b
#
_cell.length_a   1.000
_cell.length_b   1.000
_cell.length_c   1.000
_cell.angle_alpha   90.00
_cell.angle_beta   90.00
_cell.angle_gamma   90.00
#
_symmetry.space_group_name_H-M   'P 1'
#
loop_
_entity.id
_entity.type
_entity.pdbx_description
1 polymer ?
#
loop_
_entity_poly.entity_id
_entity_poly.type
_entity_poly.pdbx_seq_one_letter_code
_entity_poly.pdbx_strand_id
1 'polypeptide(L)'
;MKKSFGVVPLTLLLAFFLPFSVLLLPRPAAIVPAPEPLPEPTLPPLPTATPSATPTDGTVTVWDAATQQDRTLPLQEFLVGLAACEMPPDWPADALCAQMVAGHSYALALGDTPLQVNSAQCLGWTDTDVLKARWGDDYERFHALLVQAAQTVGNSVLTYDGSPAAACYHSISAGHTEASQNVWETALPYLQGVPSPADLAADGYETTVEYSPEQVSAVLTSLELEPGNDPAAWFGDAVRDDAGYITAQTVCGTAVSGTKMRRAFHLRSASFSVEYNGASFCFTTHGYGHGVGLSQYGAKALAEQGRTWQEILLYYFPGCEVHHS
;
A
#
# COMPACT_ATOMS: atom_id res chain seq x y z
N MET A 1 41.35 -73.03 -17.63
CA MET A 1 41.14 -71.75 -16.96
C MET A 1 40.00 -71.02 -17.69
N LYS A 2 38.76 -71.07 -17.14
CA LYS A 2 37.60 -70.40 -17.70
C LYS A 2 37.43 -69.03 -16.96
N LYS A 3 37.52 -67.92 -17.68
CA LYS A 3 37.23 -66.63 -17.18
C LYS A 3 35.71 -66.43 -17.23
N SER A 4 35.10 -66.27 -16.06
CA SER A 4 33.71 -65.91 -15.90
C SER A 4 33.58 -64.41 -16.13
N PHE A 5 32.77 -63.94 -17.10
CA PHE A 5 32.29 -62.55 -17.25
C PHE A 5 31.06 -62.40 -16.37
N GLY A 6 31.15 -61.57 -15.36
CA GLY A 6 30.03 -61.20 -14.54
C GLY A 6 29.05 -60.25 -15.27
N VAL A 7 27.81 -60.68 -15.36
CA VAL A 7 26.71 -59.91 -15.89
C VAL A 7 26.32 -58.92 -14.78
N VAL A 8 26.63 -57.63 -14.98
CA VAL A 8 26.09 -56.53 -14.13
C VAL A 8 24.59 -56.40 -14.48
N PRO A 9 23.68 -56.55 -13.51
CA PRO A 9 22.27 -56.57 -13.83
C PRO A 9 21.79 -55.20 -14.27
N LEU A 10 21.08 -55.16 -15.38
CA LEU A 10 20.43 -53.99 -16.04
C LEU A 10 19.50 -53.21 -15.09
N THR A 11 19.15 -53.74 -13.95
CA THR A 11 18.30 -53.12 -12.91
C THR A 11 18.95 -51.94 -12.21
N LEU A 12 20.28 -51.79 -12.20
CA LEU A 12 20.95 -50.64 -11.59
C LEU A 12 20.92 -49.39 -12.47
N LEU A 13 20.71 -49.52 -13.77
CA LEU A 13 20.63 -48.40 -14.69
C LEU A 13 19.23 -47.71 -14.69
N LEU A 14 18.19 -48.48 -14.39
CA LEU A 14 16.81 -47.93 -14.30
C LEU A 14 16.56 -47.13 -13.00
N ALA A 15 17.27 -47.46 -11.91
CA ALA A 15 17.14 -46.73 -10.64
C ALA A 15 17.80 -45.33 -10.65
N PHE A 16 18.74 -45.10 -11.61
CA PHE A 16 19.40 -43.79 -11.73
C PHE A 16 18.66 -42.80 -12.64
N PHE A 17 17.77 -43.30 -13.53
CA PHE A 17 17.03 -42.43 -14.45
C PHE A 17 15.64 -42.00 -13.92
N LEU A 18 15.06 -42.70 -12.96
CA LEU A 18 13.76 -42.36 -12.38
C LEU A 18 13.73 -41.05 -11.56
N PRO A 19 14.76 -40.67 -10.79
CA PRO A 19 14.74 -39.38 -10.09
C PRO A 19 15.00 -38.19 -11.02
N PHE A 20 15.60 -38.39 -12.21
CA PHE A 20 15.86 -37.27 -13.13
C PHE A 20 14.66 -36.95 -14.04
N SER A 21 13.82 -37.92 -14.34
CA SER A 21 12.59 -37.68 -15.13
C SER A 21 11.49 -36.97 -14.33
N VAL A 22 11.47 -37.11 -13.01
CA VAL A 22 10.55 -36.38 -12.11
C VAL A 22 10.95 -34.89 -11.98
N LEU A 23 12.23 -34.57 -12.21
CA LEU A 23 12.73 -33.18 -12.20
C LEU A 23 12.42 -32.39 -13.48
N LEU A 24 11.99 -33.07 -14.55
CA LEU A 24 11.67 -32.47 -15.85
C LEU A 24 10.15 -32.31 -16.08
N LEU A 25 9.31 -32.73 -15.15
CA LEU A 25 7.90 -32.41 -15.20
C LEU A 25 7.76 -30.95 -14.77
N PRO A 26 7.05 -30.10 -15.56
CA PRO A 26 6.75 -28.75 -15.10
C PRO A 26 6.04 -28.85 -13.75
N ARG A 27 6.63 -28.25 -12.72
CA ARG A 27 5.94 -28.10 -11.43
C ARG A 27 4.64 -27.37 -11.72
N PRO A 28 3.49 -27.90 -11.26
CA PRO A 28 2.28 -27.09 -11.29
C PRO A 28 2.62 -25.77 -10.59
N ALA A 29 2.25 -24.65 -11.22
CA ALA A 29 2.42 -23.34 -10.63
C ALA A 29 1.92 -23.40 -9.19
N ALA A 30 2.76 -23.06 -8.22
CA ALA A 30 2.34 -23.01 -6.84
C ALA A 30 1.16 -22.03 -6.80
N ILE A 31 -0.02 -22.52 -6.41
CA ILE A 31 -1.16 -21.67 -6.09
C ILE A 31 -0.66 -20.80 -4.94
N VAL A 32 -0.27 -19.57 -5.25
CA VAL A 32 0.06 -18.58 -4.22
C VAL A 32 -1.26 -18.36 -3.46
N PRO A 33 -1.33 -18.66 -2.15
CA PRO A 33 -2.54 -18.35 -1.40
C PRO A 33 -2.82 -16.86 -1.60
N ALA A 34 -4.10 -16.51 -1.79
CA ALA A 34 -4.51 -15.12 -1.87
C ALA A 34 -3.91 -14.35 -0.69
N PRO A 35 -3.28 -13.18 -0.91
CA PRO A 35 -2.74 -12.40 0.19
C PRO A 35 -3.84 -12.11 1.20
N GLU A 36 -3.50 -12.14 2.50
CA GLU A 36 -4.45 -11.78 3.55
C GLU A 36 -5.01 -10.38 3.32
N PRO A 37 -6.30 -10.15 3.65
CA PRO A 37 -6.94 -8.85 3.46
C PRO A 37 -6.15 -7.78 4.19
N LEU A 38 -5.70 -6.77 3.44
CA LEU A 38 -5.19 -5.55 4.04
C LEU A 38 -6.38 -4.84 4.69
N PRO A 39 -6.37 -4.56 6.01
CA PRO A 39 -7.39 -3.74 6.62
C PRO A 39 -7.36 -2.37 5.95
N GLU A 40 -8.53 -1.85 5.58
CA GLU A 40 -8.61 -0.51 5.02
C GLU A 40 -8.46 0.54 6.10
N PRO A 41 -7.71 1.60 5.80
CA PRO A 41 -7.71 2.77 6.63
C PRO A 41 -9.10 3.39 6.67
N THR A 42 -9.65 3.49 7.84
CA THR A 42 -10.80 4.35 8.09
C THR A 42 -10.25 5.77 8.25
N LEU A 43 -10.64 6.70 7.38
CA LEU A 43 -10.38 8.11 7.69
C LEU A 43 -11.03 8.43 9.04
N PRO A 44 -10.33 9.13 9.94
CA PRO A 44 -10.95 9.63 11.14
C PRO A 44 -12.13 10.52 10.75
N PRO A 45 -13.19 10.58 11.56
CA PRO A 45 -14.22 11.58 11.38
C PRO A 45 -13.51 12.95 11.31
N LEU A 46 -13.95 13.81 10.39
CA LEU A 46 -13.46 15.21 10.30
C LEU A 46 -13.37 15.75 11.73
N PRO A 47 -12.20 16.25 12.16
CA PRO A 47 -12.11 16.92 13.45
C PRO A 47 -13.14 18.03 13.45
N THR A 48 -14.15 17.92 14.31
CA THR A 48 -15.04 19.02 14.64
C THR A 48 -14.13 20.06 15.28
N ALA A 49 -13.81 21.10 14.54
CA ALA A 49 -12.79 22.08 14.80
C ALA A 49 -12.79 22.56 16.27
N THR A 50 -11.98 21.93 17.07
CA THR A 50 -11.38 22.55 18.25
C THR A 50 -9.90 22.32 18.05
N PRO A 51 -9.06 23.37 17.91
CA PRO A 51 -7.63 23.18 17.77
C PRO A 51 -7.14 22.43 18.99
N SER A 52 -6.86 21.14 18.86
CA SER A 52 -6.09 20.43 19.84
C SER A 52 -4.69 21.01 19.77
N ALA A 53 -4.19 21.52 20.88
CA ALA A 53 -2.87 22.10 20.96
C ALA A 53 -1.86 21.14 20.34
N THR A 54 -1.09 21.63 19.36
CA THR A 54 0.14 20.96 18.90
C THR A 54 0.91 20.54 20.14
N PRO A 55 1.38 19.27 20.24
CA PRO A 55 2.23 18.88 21.36
C PRO A 55 3.42 19.83 21.42
N THR A 56 3.48 20.66 22.46
CA THR A 56 4.52 21.69 22.63
C THR A 56 5.84 21.12 23.14
N ASP A 57 5.88 19.82 23.44
CA ASP A 57 7.04 19.15 24.03
C ASP A 57 7.88 18.34 23.04
N GLY A 58 7.48 18.30 21.74
CA GLY A 58 8.21 17.58 20.71
C GLY A 58 8.22 16.05 20.90
N THR A 59 7.20 15.50 21.57
CA THR A 59 7.03 14.05 21.77
C THR A 59 5.76 13.52 21.16
N VAL A 60 5.73 12.20 20.85
CA VAL A 60 4.56 11.46 20.36
C VAL A 60 4.40 10.21 21.22
N THR A 61 3.19 9.95 21.70
CA THR A 61 2.89 8.71 22.42
C THR A 61 2.19 7.74 21.46
N VAL A 62 2.82 6.57 21.26
CA VAL A 62 2.31 5.50 20.42
C VAL A 62 1.95 4.27 21.26
N TRP A 63 0.94 3.52 20.81
CA TRP A 63 0.67 2.19 21.35
C TRP A 63 1.57 1.17 20.67
N ASP A 64 2.47 0.57 21.41
CA ASP A 64 3.36 -0.49 20.92
C ASP A 64 2.67 -1.85 21.05
N ALA A 65 2.20 -2.39 19.95
CA ALA A 65 1.50 -3.67 19.90
C ALA A 65 2.40 -4.87 20.26
N ALA A 66 3.74 -4.75 20.11
CA ALA A 66 4.66 -5.82 20.42
C ALA A 66 4.86 -5.97 21.93
N THR A 67 4.93 -4.85 22.65
CA THR A 67 5.10 -4.83 24.13
C THR A 67 3.76 -4.68 24.87
N GLN A 68 2.67 -4.37 24.19
CA GLN A 68 1.35 -4.07 24.77
C GLN A 68 1.41 -2.89 25.76
N GLN A 69 2.17 -1.86 25.43
CA GLN A 69 2.38 -0.68 26.28
C GLN A 69 2.42 0.61 25.47
N ASP A 70 2.08 1.71 26.13
CA ASP A 70 2.29 3.04 25.58
C ASP A 70 3.78 3.40 25.62
N ARG A 71 4.27 3.98 24.53
CA ARG A 71 5.65 4.49 24.45
C ARG A 71 5.62 5.96 24.04
N THR A 72 6.22 6.82 24.83
CA THR A 72 6.44 8.22 24.48
C THR A 72 7.83 8.36 23.84
N LEU A 73 7.85 8.86 22.61
CA LEU A 73 9.03 8.98 21.76
C LEU A 73 9.32 10.45 21.48
N PRO A 74 10.60 10.85 21.33
CA PRO A 74 10.93 12.10 20.66
C PRO A 74 10.33 12.12 19.26
N LEU A 75 9.82 13.28 18.82
CA LEU A 75 9.20 13.41 17.48
C LEU A 75 10.15 12.95 16.36
N GLN A 76 11.44 13.29 16.45
CA GLN A 76 12.42 12.84 15.47
C GLN A 76 12.49 11.32 15.36
N GLU A 77 12.47 10.59 16.49
CA GLU A 77 12.46 9.13 16.50
C GLU A 77 11.18 8.56 15.89
N PHE A 78 10.04 9.16 16.20
CA PHE A 78 8.76 8.80 15.59
C PHE A 78 8.80 8.98 14.07
N LEU A 79 9.28 10.13 13.55
CA LEU A 79 9.36 10.41 12.11
C LEU A 79 10.29 9.44 11.37
N VAL A 80 11.41 9.07 11.98
CA VAL A 80 12.34 8.06 11.42
C VAL A 80 11.64 6.71 11.30
N GLY A 81 11.02 6.23 12.37
CA GLY A 81 10.30 4.95 12.37
C GLY A 81 9.11 4.92 11.41
N LEU A 82 8.41 6.05 11.27
CA LEU A 82 7.31 6.22 10.32
C LEU A 82 7.82 6.11 8.88
N ALA A 83 8.79 6.94 8.50
CA ALA A 83 9.30 6.93 7.13
C ALA A 83 9.94 5.59 6.74
N ALA A 84 10.62 4.94 7.68
CA ALA A 84 11.23 3.62 7.49
C ALA A 84 10.22 2.48 7.22
N CYS A 85 8.96 2.66 7.64
CA CYS A 85 7.87 1.74 7.30
C CYS A 85 7.30 1.98 5.91
N GLU A 86 7.31 3.23 5.45
CA GLU A 86 6.50 3.68 4.32
C GLU A 86 7.30 3.79 3.03
N MET A 87 8.58 4.15 3.11
CA MET A 87 9.42 4.38 1.93
C MET A 87 10.79 3.72 2.06
N PRO A 88 11.44 3.32 0.93
CA PRO A 88 12.85 2.98 0.91
C PRO A 88 13.70 4.15 1.42
N PRO A 89 14.62 3.91 2.38
CA PRO A 89 15.37 4.97 3.04
C PRO A 89 16.39 5.69 2.15
N ASP A 90 16.69 5.15 0.98
CA ASP A 90 17.59 5.71 -0.03
C ASP A 90 16.86 6.49 -1.15
N TRP A 91 15.56 6.73 -0.98
CA TRP A 91 14.83 7.61 -1.87
C TRP A 91 15.25 9.09 -1.68
N PRO A 92 14.92 9.99 -2.65
CA PRO A 92 15.29 11.40 -2.55
C PRO A 92 14.85 12.03 -1.23
N ALA A 93 15.72 12.84 -0.62
CA ALA A 93 15.49 13.44 0.68
C ALA A 93 14.17 14.23 0.76
N ASP A 94 13.82 14.98 -0.30
CA ASP A 94 12.56 15.73 -0.35
C ASP A 94 11.31 14.83 -0.38
N ALA A 95 11.39 13.64 -0.96
CA ALA A 95 10.31 12.66 -0.90
C ALA A 95 10.13 12.12 0.53
N LEU A 96 11.24 11.77 1.20
CA LEU A 96 11.23 11.32 2.61
C LEU A 96 10.70 12.41 3.55
N CYS A 97 11.12 13.66 3.35
CA CYS A 97 10.63 14.82 4.09
C CYS A 97 9.12 15.02 3.90
N ALA A 98 8.63 14.96 2.65
CA ALA A 98 7.18 15.08 2.36
C ALA A 98 6.37 13.97 3.05
N GLN A 99 6.87 12.72 3.01
CA GLN A 99 6.24 11.60 3.70
C GLN A 99 6.19 11.80 5.22
N MET A 100 7.28 12.28 5.84
CA MET A 100 7.34 12.52 7.27
C MET A 100 6.35 13.58 7.70
N VAL A 101 6.26 14.70 6.97
CA VAL A 101 5.30 15.78 7.28
C VAL A 101 3.87 15.32 7.04
N ALA A 102 3.59 14.59 5.97
CA ALA A 102 2.27 14.02 5.72
C ALA A 102 1.84 13.10 6.87
N GLY A 103 2.68 12.12 7.24
CA GLY A 103 2.38 11.19 8.33
C GLY A 103 2.26 11.87 9.70
N HIS A 104 3.09 12.87 10.00
CA HIS A 104 2.97 13.67 11.23
C HIS A 104 1.63 14.43 11.27
N SER A 105 1.28 15.10 10.19
CA SER A 105 0.02 15.84 10.08
C SER A 105 -1.19 14.92 10.21
N TYR A 106 -1.13 13.75 9.57
CA TYR A 106 -2.16 12.72 9.68
C TYR A 106 -2.29 12.20 11.13
N ALA A 107 -1.18 11.94 11.81
CA ALA A 107 -1.16 11.56 13.22
C ALA A 107 -1.84 12.60 14.12
N LEU A 108 -1.55 13.88 13.90
CA LEU A 108 -2.19 14.98 14.63
C LEU A 108 -3.69 15.12 14.30
N ALA A 109 -4.08 14.89 13.03
CA ALA A 109 -5.47 14.93 12.61
C ALA A 109 -6.30 13.78 13.21
N LEU A 110 -5.70 12.62 13.47
CA LEU A 110 -6.34 11.53 14.20
C LEU A 110 -6.71 11.93 15.62
N GLY A 111 -5.87 12.73 16.28
CA GLY A 111 -6.12 13.20 17.66
C GLY A 111 -6.04 12.10 18.73
N ASP A 112 -5.68 10.88 18.37
CA ASP A 112 -5.59 9.74 19.28
C ASP A 112 -4.34 9.85 20.19
N THR A 113 -4.51 9.55 21.47
CA THR A 113 -3.38 9.40 22.40
C THR A 113 -3.68 8.25 23.36
N PRO A 114 -2.96 7.11 23.30
CA PRO A 114 -1.82 6.84 22.41
C PRO A 114 -2.23 6.64 20.95
N LEU A 115 -1.37 7.08 20.03
CA LEU A 115 -1.56 6.89 18.60
C LEU A 115 -1.46 5.40 18.24
N GLN A 116 -2.49 4.88 17.60
CA GLN A 116 -2.48 3.50 17.10
C GLN A 116 -1.63 3.42 15.84
N VAL A 117 -0.44 2.83 15.94
CA VAL A 117 0.47 2.65 14.81
C VAL A 117 0.33 1.23 14.26
N ASN A 118 -0.22 1.15 13.06
CA ASN A 118 -0.42 -0.11 12.36
C ASN A 118 -0.36 0.15 10.85
N SER A 119 0.63 -0.43 10.17
CA SER A 119 0.81 -0.28 8.72
C SER A 119 -0.43 -0.69 7.91
N ALA A 120 -1.29 -1.53 8.47
CA ALA A 120 -2.55 -1.92 7.87
C ALA A 120 -3.64 -0.82 7.96
N GLN A 121 -3.45 0.21 8.77
CA GLN A 121 -4.41 1.28 9.06
C GLN A 121 -3.92 2.69 8.64
N CYS A 122 -3.06 2.82 7.67
CA CYS A 122 -2.52 4.08 7.11
C CYS A 122 -1.40 4.76 7.89
N LEU A 123 -0.98 4.31 9.03
CA LEU A 123 0.13 4.89 9.75
C LEU A 123 1.03 3.77 10.24
N GLY A 124 2.09 3.49 9.49
CA GLY A 124 3.12 2.57 9.89
C GLY A 124 4.13 3.25 10.80
N TRP A 125 4.62 2.50 11.77
CA TRP A 125 5.78 2.88 12.57
C TRP A 125 6.56 1.63 12.96
N THR A 126 7.88 1.74 13.04
CA THR A 126 8.73 0.64 13.45
C THR A 126 9.84 1.11 14.37
N ASP A 127 10.20 0.24 15.30
CA ASP A 127 11.26 0.46 16.29
C ASP A 127 12.66 0.37 15.66
N THR A 128 13.60 1.09 16.25
CA THR A 128 15.02 1.10 15.88
C THR A 128 15.65 -0.30 15.89
N ASP A 129 15.29 -1.17 16.83
CA ASP A 129 15.87 -2.52 16.88
C ASP A 129 15.36 -3.40 15.72
N VAL A 130 14.12 -3.21 15.30
CA VAL A 130 13.57 -3.85 14.09
C VAL A 130 14.30 -3.33 12.84
N LEU A 131 14.61 -2.04 12.79
CA LEU A 131 15.36 -1.46 11.66
C LEU A 131 16.79 -1.99 11.59
N LYS A 132 17.47 -2.13 12.72
CA LYS A 132 18.81 -2.76 12.79
C LYS A 132 18.78 -4.20 12.24
N ALA A 133 17.77 -4.98 12.65
CA ALA A 133 17.62 -6.34 12.17
C ALA A 133 17.29 -6.41 10.68
N ARG A 134 16.47 -5.45 10.17
CA ARG A 134 16.04 -5.37 8.77
C ARG A 134 17.17 -4.97 7.83
N TRP A 135 17.96 -3.97 8.20
CA TRP A 135 18.99 -3.37 7.35
C TRP A 135 20.40 -3.90 7.55
N GLY A 136 20.67 -4.63 8.66
CA GLY A 136 21.98 -5.20 8.94
C GLY A 136 23.12 -4.20 8.80
N ASP A 137 24.09 -4.47 7.92
CA ASP A 137 25.27 -3.64 7.68
C ASP A 137 24.92 -2.27 7.09
N ASP A 138 23.78 -2.11 6.43
CA ASP A 138 23.31 -0.83 5.87
C ASP A 138 22.61 0.06 6.91
N TYR A 139 22.39 -0.41 8.14
CA TYR A 139 21.61 0.31 9.14
C TYR A 139 22.12 1.73 9.38
N GLU A 140 23.42 1.90 9.65
CA GLU A 140 23.99 3.22 9.96
C GLU A 140 23.79 4.21 8.80
N ARG A 141 23.95 3.76 7.58
CA ARG A 141 23.76 4.59 6.38
C ARG A 141 22.31 5.00 6.22
N PHE A 142 21.38 4.06 6.25
CA PHE A 142 19.95 4.32 6.06
C PHE A 142 19.36 5.15 7.21
N HIS A 143 19.73 4.81 8.43
CA HIS A 143 19.29 5.56 9.61
C HIS A 143 19.76 7.02 9.55
N ALA A 144 21.02 7.28 9.16
CA ALA A 144 21.54 8.64 9.01
C ALA A 144 20.76 9.47 7.97
N LEU A 145 20.36 8.88 6.84
CA LEU A 145 19.53 9.56 5.82
C LEU A 145 18.17 9.96 6.39
N LEU A 146 17.52 9.07 7.11
CA LEU A 146 16.21 9.35 7.71
C LEU A 146 16.30 10.36 8.85
N VAL A 147 17.34 10.30 9.67
CA VAL A 147 17.61 11.30 10.72
C VAL A 147 17.82 12.68 10.12
N GLN A 148 18.58 12.79 9.03
CA GLN A 148 18.78 14.05 8.31
C GLN A 148 17.46 14.60 7.76
N ALA A 149 16.61 13.77 7.17
CA ALA A 149 15.29 14.17 6.71
C ALA A 149 14.41 14.65 7.87
N ALA A 150 14.37 13.92 8.98
CA ALA A 150 13.60 14.30 10.17
C ALA A 150 14.10 15.63 10.78
N GLN A 151 15.41 15.87 10.79
CA GLN A 151 15.98 17.17 11.22
C GLN A 151 15.60 18.31 10.27
N THR A 152 15.53 18.04 8.96
CA THR A 152 15.14 19.03 7.95
C THR A 152 13.69 19.48 8.12
N VAL A 153 12.79 18.56 8.41
CA VAL A 153 11.37 18.89 8.57
C VAL A 153 11.05 19.43 9.97
N GLY A 154 11.84 19.05 10.99
CA GLY A 154 11.60 19.47 12.38
C GLY A 154 10.17 19.16 12.84
N ASN A 155 9.49 20.16 13.40
CA ASN A 155 8.10 20.06 13.86
C ASN A 155 7.07 20.50 12.79
N SER A 156 7.45 20.45 11.50
CA SER A 156 6.58 20.90 10.42
C SER A 156 5.27 20.10 10.37
N VAL A 157 4.17 20.80 10.14
CA VAL A 157 2.82 20.26 10.03
C VAL A 157 2.13 20.85 8.81
N LEU A 158 1.44 20.01 8.06
CA LEU A 158 0.53 20.45 7.02
C LEU A 158 -0.84 20.75 7.63
N THR A 159 -1.38 21.91 7.36
CA THR A 159 -2.67 22.34 7.91
C THR A 159 -3.63 22.79 6.82
N TYR A 160 -4.91 22.66 7.09
CA TYR A 160 -5.98 23.20 6.28
C TYR A 160 -6.93 23.99 7.22
N ASP A 161 -7.17 25.26 6.89
CA ASP A 161 -7.99 26.16 7.72
C ASP A 161 -7.55 26.16 9.21
N GLY A 162 -6.23 26.20 9.43
CA GLY A 162 -5.61 26.27 10.75
C GLY A 162 -5.61 24.96 11.56
N SER A 163 -6.15 23.86 11.03
CA SER A 163 -6.18 22.55 11.68
C SER A 163 -5.24 21.56 10.96
N PRO A 164 -4.63 20.59 11.67
CA PRO A 164 -3.83 19.56 11.03
C PRO A 164 -4.61 18.84 9.93
N ALA A 165 -4.02 18.74 8.74
CA ALA A 165 -4.65 18.07 7.62
C ALA A 165 -4.58 16.53 7.78
N ALA A 166 -5.66 15.82 7.41
CA ALA A 166 -5.66 14.37 7.27
C ALA A 166 -4.87 13.99 6.02
N ALA A 167 -3.55 14.22 6.06
CA ALA A 167 -2.65 14.09 4.93
C ALA A 167 -2.32 12.62 4.64
N CYS A 168 -3.32 11.86 4.14
CA CYS A 168 -3.15 10.46 3.77
C CYS A 168 -2.25 10.30 2.55
N TYR A 169 -1.70 9.08 2.40
CA TYR A 169 -0.76 8.75 1.34
C TYR A 169 -0.94 7.30 0.89
N HIS A 170 -0.45 6.99 -0.28
CA HIS A 170 -0.51 5.66 -0.87
C HIS A 170 0.74 5.43 -1.75
N SER A 171 0.99 4.18 -2.11
CA SER A 171 2.22 3.83 -2.84
C SER A 171 2.20 4.39 -4.28
N ILE A 172 1.25 3.97 -5.12
CA ILE A 172 1.20 4.28 -6.55
C ILE A 172 -0.25 4.60 -6.94
N SER A 173 -0.50 5.77 -7.53
CA SER A 173 -1.82 6.10 -8.09
C SER A 173 -2.05 5.43 -9.46
N ALA A 174 -3.26 5.53 -10.00
CA ALA A 174 -3.57 5.08 -11.36
C ALA A 174 -3.13 6.10 -12.45
N GLY A 175 -2.20 7.02 -12.13
CA GLY A 175 -1.77 8.13 -12.98
C GLY A 175 -2.45 9.45 -12.62
N HIS A 176 -3.45 9.39 -11.74
CA HIS A 176 -4.13 10.50 -11.09
C HIS A 176 -4.53 10.04 -9.68
N THR A 177 -4.40 10.89 -8.68
CA THR A 177 -4.85 10.55 -7.33
C THR A 177 -6.36 10.65 -7.23
N GLU A 178 -6.94 9.95 -6.25
CA GLU A 178 -8.38 9.84 -6.07
C GLU A 178 -8.93 10.92 -5.13
N ALA A 179 -10.18 11.28 -5.29
CA ALA A 179 -10.87 12.17 -4.37
C ALA A 179 -11.39 11.42 -3.13
N SER A 180 -11.27 12.04 -1.96
CA SER A 180 -11.59 11.38 -0.68
C SER A 180 -13.03 10.86 -0.59
N GLN A 181 -14.00 11.57 -1.16
CA GLN A 181 -15.41 11.17 -1.14
C GLN A 181 -15.69 9.88 -1.92
N ASN A 182 -14.85 9.53 -2.89
CA ASN A 182 -15.01 8.29 -3.68
C ASN A 182 -14.51 7.05 -2.91
N VAL A 183 -13.71 7.26 -1.85
CA VAL A 183 -13.14 6.18 -1.05
C VAL A 183 -13.83 6.08 0.32
N TRP A 184 -14.12 7.20 0.99
CA TRP A 184 -14.64 7.25 2.36
C TRP A 184 -15.95 8.03 2.53
N GLU A 185 -16.62 8.37 1.43
CA GLU A 185 -17.89 9.13 1.41
C GLU A 185 -17.79 10.54 2.02
N THR A 186 -16.60 10.95 2.48
CA THR A 186 -16.34 12.28 3.07
C THR A 186 -15.51 13.13 2.13
N ALA A 187 -16.06 14.24 1.69
CA ALA A 187 -15.36 15.20 0.83
C ALA A 187 -14.47 16.11 1.68
N LEU A 188 -13.15 15.98 1.52
CA LEU A 188 -12.18 16.91 2.08
C LEU A 188 -11.69 17.86 0.97
N PRO A 189 -11.77 19.20 1.18
CA PRO A 189 -11.47 20.16 0.11
C PRO A 189 -10.05 20.06 -0.45
N TYR A 190 -9.09 19.60 0.34
CA TYR A 190 -7.69 19.42 -0.02
C TYR A 190 -7.35 17.99 -0.49
N LEU A 191 -8.35 17.07 -0.59
CA LEU A 191 -8.21 15.70 -1.08
C LEU A 191 -9.12 15.46 -2.29
N GLN A 192 -8.96 16.28 -3.34
CA GLN A 192 -9.81 16.25 -4.54
C GLN A 192 -9.20 15.48 -5.72
N GLY A 193 -8.02 14.93 -5.53
CA GLY A 193 -7.29 14.29 -6.60
C GLY A 193 -6.49 15.25 -7.48
N VAL A 194 -5.30 14.82 -7.86
CA VAL A 194 -4.38 15.57 -8.73
C VAL A 194 -3.69 14.62 -9.72
N PRO A 195 -3.25 15.11 -10.90
CA PRO A 195 -2.46 14.29 -11.83
C PRO A 195 -1.18 13.77 -11.17
N SER A 196 -0.85 12.51 -11.38
CA SER A 196 0.42 11.90 -10.93
C SER A 196 0.97 10.97 -12.04
N PRO A 197 1.27 11.52 -13.23
CA PRO A 197 1.61 10.73 -14.42
C PRO A 197 2.90 9.93 -14.28
N ALA A 198 3.81 10.31 -13.38
CA ALA A 198 5.02 9.55 -13.11
C ALA A 198 4.74 8.15 -12.55
N ASP A 199 3.61 7.96 -11.89
CA ASP A 199 3.18 6.69 -11.34
C ASP A 199 2.98 5.60 -12.41
N LEU A 200 2.62 6.00 -13.64
CA LEU A 200 2.44 5.06 -14.77
C LEU A 200 3.73 4.29 -15.13
N ALA A 201 4.90 4.83 -14.77
CA ALA A 201 6.19 4.22 -14.99
C ALA A 201 6.79 3.58 -13.71
N ALA A 202 6.02 3.55 -12.61
CA ALA A 202 6.48 3.00 -11.35
C ALA A 202 6.60 1.47 -11.42
N ASP A 203 7.63 0.93 -10.77
CA ASP A 203 7.78 -0.52 -10.62
C ASP A 203 6.58 -1.10 -9.88
N GLY A 204 5.90 -2.07 -10.50
CA GLY A 204 4.70 -2.68 -9.96
C GLY A 204 3.43 -1.83 -10.13
N TYR A 205 3.44 -0.84 -11.05
CA TYR A 205 2.23 -0.11 -11.44
C TYR A 205 1.12 -1.05 -11.91
N GLU A 206 1.45 -2.03 -12.74
CA GLU A 206 0.51 -3.04 -13.19
C GLU A 206 0.81 -4.38 -12.52
N THR A 207 -0.23 -5.03 -12.03
CA THR A 207 -0.14 -6.37 -11.45
C THR A 207 -1.36 -7.19 -11.81
N THR A 208 -1.16 -8.51 -11.99
CA THR A 208 -2.23 -9.43 -12.35
C THR A 208 -2.32 -10.54 -11.32
N VAL A 209 -3.54 -10.88 -10.91
CA VAL A 209 -3.85 -12.05 -10.09
C VAL A 209 -4.92 -12.91 -10.76
N GLU A 210 -4.80 -14.22 -10.64
CA GLU A 210 -5.76 -15.15 -11.19
C GLU A 210 -6.53 -15.87 -10.09
N TYR A 211 -7.83 -16.05 -10.30
CA TYR A 211 -8.74 -16.79 -9.44
C TYR A 211 -9.50 -17.85 -10.22
N SER A 212 -9.67 -19.05 -9.66
CA SER A 212 -10.58 -20.04 -10.25
C SER A 212 -12.04 -19.58 -10.10
N PRO A 213 -12.97 -20.10 -10.94
CA PRO A 213 -14.40 -19.81 -10.78
C PRO A 213 -14.92 -20.13 -9.37
N GLU A 214 -14.44 -21.19 -8.73
CA GLU A 214 -14.83 -21.57 -7.37
C GLU A 214 -14.39 -20.52 -6.33
N GLN A 215 -13.16 -19.98 -6.48
CA GLN A 215 -12.65 -18.93 -5.58
C GLN A 215 -13.47 -17.64 -5.76
N VAL A 216 -13.72 -17.23 -7.01
CA VAL A 216 -14.56 -16.07 -7.32
C VAL A 216 -15.97 -16.27 -6.76
N SER A 217 -16.60 -17.42 -6.99
CA SER A 217 -17.92 -17.74 -6.47
C SER A 217 -17.98 -17.61 -4.94
N ALA A 218 -16.97 -18.12 -4.22
CA ALA A 218 -16.89 -18.00 -2.77
C ALA A 218 -16.82 -16.53 -2.32
N VAL A 219 -16.01 -15.70 -2.98
CA VAL A 219 -15.92 -14.27 -2.70
C VAL A 219 -17.25 -13.57 -2.98
N LEU A 220 -17.88 -13.82 -4.14
CA LEU A 220 -19.17 -13.22 -4.49
C LEU A 220 -20.27 -13.59 -3.50
N THR A 221 -20.30 -14.85 -3.05
CA THR A 221 -21.22 -15.29 -2.01
C THR A 221 -20.98 -14.57 -0.68
N SER A 222 -19.74 -14.31 -0.31
CA SER A 222 -19.41 -13.53 0.90
C SER A 222 -19.86 -12.06 0.82
N LEU A 223 -20.05 -11.55 -0.40
CA LEU A 223 -20.61 -10.23 -0.69
C LEU A 223 -22.15 -10.24 -0.77
N GLU A 224 -22.79 -11.37 -0.47
CA GLU A 224 -24.24 -11.59 -0.55
C GLU A 224 -24.74 -11.52 -2.02
N LEU A 225 -23.88 -11.88 -2.98
CA LEU A 225 -24.22 -11.98 -4.40
C LEU A 225 -24.47 -13.45 -4.77
N GLU A 226 -25.36 -13.69 -5.72
CA GLU A 226 -25.69 -15.03 -6.20
C GLU A 226 -25.05 -15.26 -7.60
N PRO A 227 -23.84 -15.87 -7.68
CA PRO A 227 -23.26 -16.21 -8.97
C PRO A 227 -24.10 -17.28 -9.67
N GLY A 228 -24.52 -16.98 -10.90
CA GLY A 228 -25.20 -17.95 -11.76
C GLY A 228 -24.28 -19.09 -12.21
N ASN A 229 -24.83 -20.03 -12.97
CA ASN A 229 -24.07 -21.20 -13.45
C ASN A 229 -23.05 -20.89 -14.56
N ASP A 230 -23.12 -19.72 -15.18
CA ASP A 230 -22.20 -19.29 -16.24
C ASP A 230 -21.21 -18.26 -15.71
N PRO A 231 -19.94 -18.63 -15.45
CA PRO A 231 -18.94 -17.70 -14.97
C PRO A 231 -18.69 -16.52 -15.90
N ALA A 232 -18.87 -16.69 -17.21
CA ALA A 232 -18.69 -15.59 -18.18
C ALA A 232 -19.66 -14.43 -17.99
N ALA A 233 -20.79 -14.66 -17.31
CA ALA A 233 -21.81 -13.65 -17.04
C ALA A 233 -21.70 -12.98 -15.66
N TRP A 234 -20.71 -13.33 -14.83
CA TRP A 234 -20.62 -12.80 -13.46
C TRP A 234 -20.20 -11.34 -13.40
N PHE A 235 -19.34 -10.89 -14.31
CA PHE A 235 -18.88 -9.50 -14.39
C PHE A 235 -19.39 -8.83 -15.66
N GLY A 236 -20.04 -7.69 -15.51
CA GLY A 236 -20.50 -6.83 -16.61
C GLY A 236 -19.69 -5.54 -16.69
N ASP A 237 -20.34 -4.46 -17.11
CA ASP A 237 -19.69 -3.16 -17.33
C ASP A 237 -19.19 -2.53 -16.03
N ALA A 238 -18.06 -1.83 -16.13
CA ALA A 238 -17.47 -1.00 -15.09
C ALA A 238 -17.67 0.48 -15.43
N VAL A 239 -18.10 1.26 -14.44
CA VAL A 239 -18.11 2.72 -14.49
C VAL A 239 -16.86 3.21 -13.76
N ARG A 240 -16.12 4.12 -14.40
CA ARG A 240 -14.91 4.74 -13.85
C ARG A 240 -15.10 6.24 -13.71
N ASP A 241 -14.38 6.81 -12.74
CA ASP A 241 -14.20 8.26 -12.64
C ASP A 241 -13.11 8.77 -13.60
N ASP A 242 -12.88 10.08 -13.57
CA ASP A 242 -11.86 10.74 -14.40
C ASP A 242 -10.42 10.36 -14.00
N ALA A 243 -10.22 9.85 -12.78
CA ALA A 243 -8.94 9.36 -12.27
C ALA A 243 -8.66 7.88 -12.66
N GLY A 244 -9.65 7.20 -13.27
CA GLY A 244 -9.53 5.83 -13.76
C GLY A 244 -9.89 4.76 -12.73
N TYR A 245 -10.37 5.14 -11.54
CA TYR A 245 -10.82 4.19 -10.53
C TYR A 245 -12.26 3.73 -10.80
N ILE A 246 -12.59 2.51 -10.43
CA ILE A 246 -13.95 1.97 -10.58
C ILE A 246 -14.84 2.54 -9.47
N THR A 247 -15.85 3.30 -9.88
CA THR A 247 -16.91 3.77 -8.99
C THR A 247 -18.02 2.73 -8.83
N ALA A 248 -18.30 1.97 -9.89
CA ALA A 248 -19.24 0.86 -9.89
C ALA A 248 -18.83 -0.22 -10.89
N GLN A 249 -18.87 -1.47 -10.47
CA GLN A 249 -18.72 -2.66 -11.30
C GLN A 249 -20.03 -3.45 -11.27
N THR A 250 -20.59 -3.78 -12.41
CA THR A 250 -21.73 -4.73 -12.46
C THR A 250 -21.23 -6.13 -12.12
N VAL A 251 -21.75 -6.73 -11.05
CA VAL A 251 -21.39 -8.07 -10.58
C VAL A 251 -22.67 -8.86 -10.30
N CYS A 252 -22.88 -9.97 -10.99
CA CYS A 252 -24.12 -10.76 -10.93
C CYS A 252 -25.39 -9.90 -11.08
N GLY A 253 -25.34 -8.90 -11.95
CA GLY A 253 -26.46 -7.96 -12.18
C GLY A 253 -26.61 -6.85 -11.11
N THR A 254 -25.76 -6.79 -10.10
CA THR A 254 -25.78 -5.79 -9.02
C THR A 254 -24.57 -4.85 -9.16
N ALA A 255 -24.78 -3.55 -8.92
CA ALA A 255 -23.67 -2.58 -8.89
C ALA A 255 -22.91 -2.70 -7.56
N VAL A 256 -21.59 -2.92 -7.64
CA VAL A 256 -20.69 -3.03 -6.49
C VAL A 256 -19.58 -1.99 -6.66
N SER A 257 -19.24 -1.23 -5.62
CA SER A 257 -18.17 -0.24 -5.70
C SER A 257 -16.79 -0.87 -5.91
N GLY A 258 -15.90 -0.17 -6.61
CA GLY A 258 -14.54 -0.62 -6.83
C GLY A 258 -13.76 -0.83 -5.53
N THR A 259 -14.00 0.01 -4.52
CA THR A 259 -13.42 -0.15 -3.17
C THR A 259 -13.88 -1.44 -2.50
N LYS A 260 -15.18 -1.80 -2.60
CA LYS A 260 -15.72 -3.07 -2.08
C LYS A 260 -15.12 -4.28 -2.82
N MET A 261 -14.97 -4.17 -4.15
CA MET A 261 -14.32 -5.20 -4.96
C MET A 261 -12.84 -5.34 -4.60
N ARG A 262 -12.11 -4.22 -4.47
CA ARG A 262 -10.71 -4.21 -4.05
C ARG A 262 -10.50 -4.98 -2.74
N ARG A 263 -11.33 -4.72 -1.73
CA ARG A 263 -11.28 -5.44 -0.44
C ARG A 263 -11.54 -6.93 -0.60
N ALA A 264 -12.64 -7.27 -1.26
CA ALA A 264 -13.10 -8.65 -1.37
C ALA A 264 -12.10 -9.55 -2.13
N PHE A 265 -11.48 -9.03 -3.19
CA PHE A 265 -10.52 -9.75 -4.01
C PHE A 265 -9.06 -9.42 -3.68
N HIS A 266 -8.78 -8.71 -2.59
CA HIS A 266 -7.42 -8.31 -2.17
C HIS A 266 -6.62 -7.65 -3.28
N LEU A 267 -7.28 -6.81 -4.09
CA LEU A 267 -6.63 -6.10 -5.19
C LEU A 267 -5.79 -4.94 -4.65
N ARG A 268 -4.72 -4.62 -5.36
CA ARG A 268 -3.80 -3.56 -4.94
C ARG A 268 -4.44 -2.17 -4.98
N SER A 269 -5.37 -1.93 -5.91
CA SER A 269 -6.13 -0.69 -6.01
C SER A 269 -7.56 -0.93 -6.51
N ALA A 270 -8.40 0.11 -6.51
CA ALA A 270 -9.72 0.09 -7.12
C ALA A 270 -9.69 0.43 -8.63
N SER A 271 -8.51 0.65 -9.21
CA SER A 271 -8.31 0.74 -10.65
C SER A 271 -7.90 -0.62 -11.20
N PHE A 272 -8.88 -1.42 -11.65
CA PHE A 272 -8.64 -2.77 -12.16
C PHE A 272 -9.52 -3.10 -13.35
N SER A 273 -9.16 -4.15 -14.07
CA SER A 273 -10.04 -4.86 -15.02
C SER A 273 -10.16 -6.33 -14.60
N VAL A 274 -11.25 -6.98 -15.03
CA VAL A 274 -11.46 -8.41 -14.85
C VAL A 274 -11.84 -9.05 -16.15
N GLU A 275 -11.18 -10.15 -16.50
CA GLU A 275 -11.44 -10.94 -17.71
C GLU A 275 -11.57 -12.41 -17.33
N TYR A 276 -12.54 -13.11 -17.95
CA TYR A 276 -12.68 -14.56 -17.85
C TYR A 276 -12.18 -15.21 -19.13
N ASN A 277 -11.16 -16.06 -19.04
CA ASN A 277 -10.54 -16.71 -20.19
C ASN A 277 -11.14 -18.10 -20.53
N GLY A 278 -12.24 -18.48 -19.87
CA GLY A 278 -12.87 -19.80 -20.01
C GLY A 278 -12.40 -20.82 -18.95
N ALA A 279 -11.36 -20.52 -18.18
CA ALA A 279 -10.81 -21.38 -17.13
C ALA A 279 -10.60 -20.65 -15.82
N SER A 280 -10.14 -19.39 -15.86
CA SER A 280 -9.85 -18.54 -14.70
C SER A 280 -10.30 -17.10 -14.96
N PHE A 281 -10.49 -16.35 -13.88
CA PHE A 281 -10.65 -14.90 -13.88
C PHE A 281 -9.28 -14.26 -13.67
N CYS A 282 -8.93 -13.34 -14.55
CA CYS A 282 -7.70 -12.57 -14.50
C CYS A 282 -8.05 -11.13 -14.10
N PHE A 283 -7.59 -10.70 -12.94
CA PHE A 283 -7.73 -9.32 -12.46
C PHE A 283 -6.42 -8.58 -12.71
N THR A 284 -6.43 -7.59 -13.57
CA THR A 284 -5.30 -6.68 -13.81
C THR A 284 -5.54 -5.38 -13.07
N THR A 285 -4.65 -5.03 -12.15
CA THR A 285 -4.75 -3.87 -11.27
C THR A 285 -3.69 -2.85 -11.63
N HIS A 286 -4.06 -1.57 -11.66
CA HIS A 286 -3.18 -0.43 -11.88
C HIS A 286 -3.03 0.39 -10.59
N GLY A 287 -1.78 0.67 -10.20
CA GLY A 287 -1.47 1.37 -8.97
C GLY A 287 -1.49 0.49 -7.71
N TYR A 288 -1.21 1.09 -6.55
CA TYR A 288 -1.17 0.42 -5.26
C TYR A 288 -1.57 1.36 -4.13
N GLY A 289 -2.64 1.03 -3.45
CA GLY A 289 -3.23 1.79 -2.34
C GLY A 289 -4.64 2.28 -2.65
N HIS A 290 -5.15 3.15 -1.79
CA HIS A 290 -6.48 3.76 -1.94
C HIS A 290 -6.53 4.92 -2.95
N GLY A 291 -5.37 5.40 -3.39
CA GLY A 291 -5.26 6.45 -4.40
C GLY A 291 -5.38 7.88 -3.90
N VAL A 292 -5.79 8.14 -2.66
CA VAL A 292 -6.07 9.48 -2.15
C VAL A 292 -4.83 10.14 -1.55
N GLY A 293 -4.66 11.43 -1.75
CA GLY A 293 -3.58 12.24 -1.18
C GLY A 293 -2.23 12.01 -1.86
N LEU A 294 -1.13 11.93 -1.09
CA LEU A 294 0.22 11.87 -1.61
C LEU A 294 0.53 10.49 -2.20
N SER A 295 0.89 10.45 -3.51
CA SER A 295 1.51 9.26 -4.09
C SER A 295 2.99 9.22 -3.73
N GLN A 296 3.46 8.12 -3.15
CA GLN A 296 4.86 7.95 -2.74
C GLN A 296 5.80 7.93 -3.95
N TYR A 297 5.45 7.18 -5.00
CA TYR A 297 6.23 7.16 -6.24
C TYR A 297 6.15 8.48 -7.01
N GLY A 298 4.99 9.14 -6.98
CA GLY A 298 4.85 10.48 -7.53
C GLY A 298 5.69 11.53 -6.78
N ALA A 299 5.72 11.47 -5.44
CA ALA A 299 6.58 12.30 -4.62
C ALA A 299 8.07 12.07 -4.91
N LYS A 300 8.49 10.79 -5.07
CA LYS A 300 9.84 10.44 -5.52
C LYS A 300 10.17 11.11 -6.84
N ALA A 301 9.32 10.98 -7.84
CA ALA A 301 9.55 11.55 -9.17
C ALA A 301 9.61 13.08 -9.15
N LEU A 302 8.77 13.75 -8.37
CA LEU A 302 8.81 15.20 -8.18
C LEU A 302 10.12 15.65 -7.51
N ALA A 303 10.57 14.93 -6.49
CA ALA A 303 11.85 15.19 -5.83
C ALA A 303 13.05 14.99 -6.78
N GLU A 304 13.03 13.95 -7.62
CA GLU A 304 14.04 13.74 -8.68
C GLU A 304 14.07 14.86 -9.74
N GLN A 305 12.94 15.56 -9.91
CA GLN A 305 12.84 16.77 -10.76
C GLN A 305 13.27 18.05 -10.04
N GLY A 306 13.72 17.96 -8.79
CA GLY A 306 14.21 19.08 -7.99
C GLY A 306 13.12 19.85 -7.25
N ARG A 307 11.91 19.29 -7.09
CA ARG A 307 10.87 19.87 -6.25
C ARG A 307 11.23 19.68 -4.78
N THR A 308 11.05 20.74 -3.99
CA THR A 308 11.18 20.67 -2.54
C THR A 308 10.04 19.90 -1.90
N TRP A 309 10.23 19.40 -0.70
CA TRP A 309 9.19 18.68 0.03
C TRP A 309 7.93 19.53 0.29
N GLN A 310 8.09 20.85 0.48
CA GLN A 310 6.96 21.77 0.61
C GLN A 310 6.16 21.83 -0.71
N GLU A 311 6.84 21.97 -1.85
CA GLU A 311 6.17 21.98 -3.16
C GLU A 311 5.48 20.66 -3.45
N ILE A 312 6.06 19.52 -3.03
CA ILE A 312 5.45 18.18 -3.17
C ILE A 312 4.17 18.10 -2.34
N LEU A 313 4.20 18.51 -1.07
CA LEU A 313 3.02 18.53 -0.20
C LEU A 313 1.91 19.42 -0.76
N LEU A 314 2.23 20.65 -1.13
CA LEU A 314 1.25 21.60 -1.66
C LEU A 314 0.70 21.19 -3.03
N TYR A 315 1.41 20.34 -3.77
CA TYR A 315 0.91 19.74 -4.99
C TYR A 315 -0.17 18.68 -4.70
N TYR A 316 0.07 17.76 -3.76
CA TYR A 316 -0.87 16.69 -3.44
C TYR A 316 -2.01 17.12 -2.52
N PHE A 317 -1.83 18.23 -1.79
CA PHE A 317 -2.81 18.76 -0.85
C PHE A 317 -3.11 20.25 -1.15
N PRO A 318 -3.81 20.53 -2.26
CA PRO A 318 -4.09 21.90 -2.68
C PRO A 318 -4.90 22.66 -1.64
N GLY A 319 -4.48 23.89 -1.36
CA GLY A 319 -5.13 24.76 -0.37
C GLY A 319 -4.66 24.54 1.07
N CYS A 320 -3.77 23.57 1.31
CA CYS A 320 -3.09 23.44 2.58
C CYS A 320 -1.91 24.42 2.71
N GLU A 321 -1.45 24.60 3.93
CA GLU A 321 -0.28 25.40 4.30
C GLU A 321 0.68 24.57 5.14
N VAL A 322 2.00 24.83 5.00
CA VAL A 322 3.03 24.18 5.83
C VAL A 322 3.39 25.15 6.96
N HIS A 323 3.18 24.73 8.19
CA HIS A 323 3.56 25.45 9.39
C HIS A 323 4.79 24.82 10.04
N HIS A 324 5.74 25.67 10.46
CA HIS A 324 6.87 25.28 11.30
C HIS A 324 6.56 25.77 12.71
N SER A 325 6.45 24.86 13.67
CA SER A 325 6.22 25.17 15.09
C SER A 325 7.50 25.14 15.91
#